data_24342feecb284c5c98bc89888a49b857
#
_entry.id   24342feecb284c5c98bc89888a49b857
#
_cell.length_a   1.000
_cell.length_b   1.000
_cell.length_c   1.000
_cell.angle_alpha   90.00
_cell.angle_beta   90.00
_cell.angle_gamma   90.00
#
_symmetry.space_group_name_H-M   'P 1'
#
loop_
_entity.id
_entity.type
_entity.pdbx_description
1 polymer ?
#
loop_
_entity_poly.entity_id
_entity_poly.type
_entity_poly.pdbx_seq_one_letter_code
_entity_poly.pdbx_strand_id
1 'polypeptide(L)'
;MEDGVPVSFFSKGGRYFGRLMSTGHTKASLQRQQSSLYDTDFSLQLAKIIIREKINNQIVVLRRYSRNNNIDVKEYIHRMKNSRHKIDEAESVDRIIGYEGNAAREYYEGLSECIDERFRFRGRSYLQKLSI
;
A
#
# COMPACT_ATOMS: atom_id res chain seq x y z
N MET A 1 7.14 20.09 -28.90
CA MET A 1 6.39 18.96 -28.29
C MET A 1 5.61 19.57 -27.16
N GLU A 2 4.28 19.58 -27.26
CA GLU A 2 3.45 19.99 -26.11
C GLU A 2 3.49 18.84 -25.11
N ASP A 3 4.15 19.05 -23.98
CA ASP A 3 4.17 18.11 -22.87
C ASP A 3 2.77 18.11 -22.24
N GLY A 4 1.94 17.15 -22.63
CA GLY A 4 0.59 17.01 -22.10
C GLY A 4 0.63 16.63 -20.63
N VAL A 5 0.54 17.64 -19.74
CA VAL A 5 0.49 17.42 -18.29
C VAL A 5 -0.90 16.94 -17.90
N PRO A 6 -1.05 15.75 -17.27
CA PRO A 6 -2.34 15.31 -16.79
C PRO A 6 -2.82 16.18 -15.62
N VAL A 7 -4.08 16.63 -15.67
CA VAL A 7 -4.70 17.45 -14.62
C VAL A 7 -5.76 16.63 -13.90
N SER A 8 -5.64 16.49 -12.57
CA SER A 8 -6.62 15.81 -11.73
C SER A 8 -7.40 16.81 -10.88
N PHE A 9 -8.70 16.59 -10.77
CA PHE A 9 -9.61 17.44 -10.00
C PHE A 9 -10.04 16.74 -8.72
N PHE A 10 -9.92 17.47 -7.59
CA PHE A 10 -10.33 17.00 -6.27
C PHE A 10 -11.21 18.03 -5.58
N SER A 11 -12.12 17.59 -4.73
CA SER A 11 -12.83 18.47 -3.79
C SER A 11 -11.87 18.95 -2.71
N LYS A 12 -12.29 19.98 -1.94
CA LYS A 12 -11.59 20.45 -0.75
C LYS A 12 -11.35 19.34 0.28
N GLY A 13 -12.23 18.34 0.36
CA GLY A 13 -12.11 17.17 1.24
C GLY A 13 -11.33 15.99 0.64
N GLY A 14 -10.66 16.17 -0.51
CA GLY A 14 -9.84 15.12 -1.14
C GLY A 14 -10.63 14.12 -2.01
N ARG A 15 -11.93 14.32 -2.24
CA ARG A 15 -12.71 13.45 -3.13
C ARG A 15 -12.29 13.68 -4.57
N TYR A 16 -11.90 12.61 -5.27
CA TYR A 16 -11.53 12.66 -6.68
C TYR A 16 -12.77 12.83 -7.57
N PHE A 17 -12.73 13.80 -8.47
CA PHE A 17 -13.81 14.07 -9.45
C PHE A 17 -13.49 13.52 -10.83
N GLY A 18 -12.23 13.56 -11.24
CA GLY A 18 -11.82 13.15 -12.55
C GLY A 18 -10.46 13.70 -12.95
N ARG A 19 -10.01 13.32 -14.15
CA ARG A 19 -8.77 13.87 -14.72
C ARG A 19 -8.92 14.11 -16.22
N LEU A 20 -8.20 15.11 -16.71
CA LEU A 20 -7.94 15.32 -18.12
C LEU A 20 -6.58 14.74 -18.47
N MET A 21 -6.53 13.97 -19.52
CA MET A 21 -5.28 13.42 -20.08
C MET A 21 -5.23 13.70 -21.58
N SER A 22 -4.03 13.97 -22.07
CA SER A 22 -3.79 13.97 -23.52
C SER A 22 -4.00 12.56 -24.09
N THR A 23 -4.74 12.45 -25.17
CA THR A 23 -5.01 11.17 -25.84
C THR A 23 -3.76 10.50 -26.41
N GLY A 24 -2.70 11.27 -26.68
CA GLY A 24 -1.44 10.76 -27.21
C GLY A 24 -0.61 9.89 -26.24
N HIS A 25 -0.93 9.91 -24.94
CA HIS A 25 -0.19 9.16 -23.93
C HIS A 25 -0.75 7.76 -23.62
N THR A 26 -1.92 7.43 -24.17
CA THR A 26 -2.56 6.14 -23.88
C THR A 26 -2.17 5.11 -24.92
N LYS A 27 -1.20 4.26 -24.59
CA LYS A 27 -0.86 3.09 -25.44
C LYS A 27 -1.89 1.98 -25.22
N ALA A 28 -2.95 1.98 -26.00
CA ALA A 28 -4.03 0.99 -25.92
C ALA A 28 -3.51 -0.47 -26.06
N SER A 29 -2.46 -0.69 -26.85
CA SER A 29 -1.79 -1.99 -26.98
C SER A 29 -1.17 -2.45 -25.65
N LEU A 30 -0.50 -1.56 -24.94
CA LEU A 30 0.09 -1.87 -23.65
C LEU A 30 -0.98 -2.16 -22.59
N GLN A 31 -2.05 -1.37 -22.54
CA GLN A 31 -3.18 -1.63 -21.64
C GLN A 31 -3.81 -3.00 -21.89
N ARG A 32 -3.98 -3.36 -23.17
CA ARG A 32 -4.51 -4.68 -23.54
C ARG A 32 -3.57 -5.81 -23.10
N GLN A 33 -2.25 -5.65 -23.29
CA GLN A 33 -1.26 -6.61 -22.81
C GLN A 33 -1.29 -6.72 -21.28
N GLN A 34 -1.35 -5.62 -20.56
CA GLN A 34 -1.47 -5.64 -19.10
C GLN A 34 -2.74 -6.36 -18.62
N SER A 35 -3.87 -6.10 -19.30
CA SER A 35 -5.14 -6.77 -18.97
C SER A 35 -5.09 -8.28 -19.25
N SER A 36 -4.37 -8.72 -20.28
CA SER A 36 -4.21 -10.15 -20.58
C SER A 36 -3.35 -10.92 -19.58
N LEU A 37 -2.57 -10.21 -18.75
CA LEU A 37 -1.75 -10.80 -17.70
C LEU A 37 -2.51 -10.94 -16.37
N TYR A 38 -3.74 -10.44 -16.29
CA TYR A 38 -4.58 -10.58 -15.12
C TYR A 38 -4.83 -12.08 -14.83
N ASP A 39 -4.71 -12.45 -13.55
CA ASP A 39 -4.93 -13.83 -13.05
C ASP A 39 -4.04 -14.91 -13.69
N THR A 40 -2.81 -14.52 -14.08
CA THR A 40 -1.78 -15.43 -14.57
C THR A 40 -0.70 -15.69 -13.51
N ASP A 41 0.10 -16.74 -13.69
CA ASP A 41 1.29 -16.99 -12.86
C ASP A 41 2.23 -15.78 -12.82
N PHE A 42 2.38 -15.06 -13.92
CA PHE A 42 3.18 -13.87 -13.96
C PHE A 42 2.65 -12.80 -12.99
N SER A 43 1.33 -12.55 -12.99
CA SER A 43 0.72 -11.58 -12.08
C SER A 43 0.88 -11.99 -10.61
N LEU A 44 0.78 -13.28 -10.31
CA LEU A 44 0.99 -13.81 -8.97
C LEU A 44 2.44 -13.61 -8.50
N GLN A 45 3.42 -13.96 -9.33
CA GLN A 45 4.84 -13.78 -9.00
C GLN A 45 5.22 -12.30 -8.84
N LEU A 46 4.71 -11.45 -9.72
CA LEU A 46 4.93 -10.01 -9.62
C LEU A 46 4.31 -9.43 -8.34
N ALA A 47 3.09 -9.84 -7.98
CA ALA A 47 2.44 -9.44 -6.73
C ALA A 47 3.26 -9.86 -5.51
N LYS A 48 3.79 -11.10 -5.47
CA LYS A 48 4.68 -11.58 -4.40
C LYS A 48 5.89 -10.66 -4.22
N ILE A 49 6.57 -10.34 -5.30
CA ILE A 49 7.77 -9.47 -5.27
C ILE A 49 7.40 -8.08 -4.74
N ILE A 50 6.38 -7.44 -5.30
CA ILE A 50 5.99 -6.06 -4.96
C ILE A 50 5.58 -5.98 -3.49
N ILE A 51 4.71 -6.88 -3.03
CA ILE A 51 4.17 -6.82 -1.67
C ILE A 51 5.23 -7.18 -0.63
N ARG A 52 6.09 -8.15 -0.92
CA ARG A 52 7.23 -8.49 -0.05
C ARG A 52 8.15 -7.28 0.17
N GLU A 53 8.51 -6.58 -0.90
CA GLU A 53 9.36 -5.39 -0.79
C GLU A 53 8.63 -4.21 -0.12
N LYS A 54 7.34 -4.05 -0.35
CA LYS A 54 6.52 -3.09 0.39
C LYS A 54 6.60 -3.32 1.90
N ILE A 55 6.41 -4.57 2.37
CA ILE A 55 6.48 -4.91 3.79
C ILE A 55 7.90 -4.69 4.33
N ASN A 56 8.94 -5.03 3.56
CA ASN A 56 10.34 -4.76 3.94
C ASN A 56 10.55 -3.26 4.19
N ASN A 57 10.10 -2.41 3.27
CA ASN A 57 10.23 -0.96 3.40
C ASN A 57 9.46 -0.43 4.61
N GLN A 58 8.26 -0.92 4.87
CA GLN A 58 7.49 -0.57 6.07
C GLN A 58 8.23 -0.96 7.37
N ILE A 59 8.85 -2.15 7.43
CA ILE A 59 9.66 -2.58 8.57
C ILE A 59 10.86 -1.64 8.77
N VAL A 60 11.53 -1.23 7.69
CA VAL A 60 12.67 -0.29 7.76
C VAL A 60 12.23 1.06 8.33
N VAL A 61 11.11 1.59 7.84
CA VAL A 61 10.54 2.85 8.33
C VAL A 61 10.19 2.74 9.80
N LEU A 62 9.46 1.68 10.21
CA LEU A 62 9.05 1.47 11.60
C LEU A 62 10.25 1.37 12.54
N ARG A 63 11.31 0.65 12.16
CA ARG A 63 12.56 0.58 12.92
C ARG A 63 13.23 1.92 13.09
N ARG A 64 13.19 2.77 12.06
CA ARG A 64 13.78 4.11 12.11
C ARG A 64 13.04 5.00 13.10
N TYR A 65 11.70 5.01 13.05
CA TYR A 65 10.88 5.77 13.99
C TYR A 65 11.01 5.26 15.42
N SER A 66 11.02 3.93 15.62
CA SER A 66 11.25 3.29 16.91
C SER A 66 12.56 3.76 17.57
N ARG A 67 13.66 3.76 16.80
CA ARG A 67 14.96 4.24 17.32
C ARG A 67 14.95 5.73 17.66
N ASN A 68 14.35 6.55 16.82
CA ASN A 68 14.33 8.00 17.02
C ASN A 68 13.49 8.40 18.25
N ASN A 69 12.47 7.62 18.59
CA ASN A 69 11.56 7.90 19.70
C ASN A 69 11.80 6.99 20.92
N ASN A 70 12.80 6.09 20.86
CA ASN A 70 13.11 5.10 21.91
C ASN A 70 11.89 4.25 22.32
N ILE A 71 11.11 3.78 21.34
CA ILE A 71 9.90 2.98 21.53
C ILE A 71 10.14 1.56 21.03
N ASP A 72 9.73 0.55 21.81
CA ASP A 72 9.89 -0.85 21.42
C ASP A 72 8.75 -1.29 20.49
N VAL A 73 9.08 -1.62 19.24
CA VAL A 73 8.16 -2.10 18.19
C VAL A 73 8.53 -3.51 17.71
N LYS A 74 9.33 -4.25 18.46
CA LYS A 74 9.84 -5.58 18.03
C LYS A 74 8.73 -6.55 17.72
N GLU A 75 7.68 -6.55 18.53
CA GLU A 75 6.54 -7.45 18.38
C GLU A 75 5.76 -7.18 17.07
N TYR A 76 5.51 -5.92 16.74
CA TYR A 76 4.90 -5.53 15.46
C TYR A 76 5.75 -5.98 14.29
N ILE A 77 7.06 -5.73 14.35
CA ILE A 77 8.00 -6.16 13.30
C ILE A 77 8.03 -7.68 13.16
N HIS A 78 7.97 -8.42 14.25
CA HIS A 78 7.91 -9.88 14.22
C HIS A 78 6.66 -10.37 13.46
N ARG A 79 5.48 -9.84 13.79
CA ARG A 79 4.22 -10.19 13.11
C ARG A 79 4.22 -9.79 11.63
N MET A 80 4.80 -8.62 11.29
CA MET A 80 4.98 -8.21 9.89
C MET A 80 5.88 -9.19 9.11
N LYS A 81 6.98 -9.66 9.71
CA LYS A 81 7.86 -10.65 9.09
C LYS A 81 7.15 -11.98 8.86
N ASN A 82 6.31 -12.42 9.79
CA ASN A 82 5.52 -13.63 9.64
C ASN A 82 4.53 -13.52 8.47
N SER A 83 3.85 -12.38 8.33
CA SER A 83 2.98 -12.11 7.19
C SER A 83 3.76 -12.09 5.88
N ARG A 84 4.94 -11.46 5.85
CA ARG A 84 5.84 -11.45 4.68
C ARG A 84 6.28 -12.86 4.27
N HIS A 85 6.62 -13.72 5.22
CA HIS A 85 7.05 -15.10 4.91
C HIS A 85 5.94 -15.90 4.24
N LYS A 86 4.70 -15.76 4.70
CA LYS A 86 3.53 -16.42 4.12
C LYS A 86 3.20 -15.99 2.68
N ILE A 87 3.72 -14.85 2.22
CA ILE A 87 3.54 -14.39 0.83
C ILE A 87 4.23 -15.35 -0.15
N ASP A 88 5.40 -15.88 0.20
CA ASP A 88 6.14 -16.79 -0.67
C ASP A 88 5.36 -18.09 -0.93
N GLU A 89 4.55 -18.54 0.03
CA GLU A 89 3.71 -19.73 -0.04
C GLU A 89 2.29 -19.47 -0.61
N ALA A 90 1.96 -18.20 -0.90
CA ALA A 90 0.63 -17.85 -1.38
C ALA A 90 0.36 -18.40 -2.77
N GLU A 91 -0.79 -19.04 -2.96
CA GLU A 91 -1.23 -19.64 -4.22
C GLU A 91 -2.16 -18.73 -5.04
N SER A 92 -2.56 -17.60 -4.48
CA SER A 92 -3.43 -16.64 -5.15
C SER A 92 -3.14 -15.20 -4.72
N VAL A 93 -3.49 -14.24 -5.58
CA VAL A 93 -3.38 -12.81 -5.30
C VAL A 93 -4.24 -12.41 -4.09
N ASP A 94 -5.41 -13.02 -3.91
CA ASP A 94 -6.30 -12.75 -2.76
C ASP A 94 -5.63 -13.12 -1.43
N ARG A 95 -4.88 -14.23 -1.40
CA ARG A 95 -4.09 -14.59 -0.22
C ARG A 95 -3.00 -13.57 0.07
N ILE A 96 -2.32 -13.08 -0.96
CA ILE A 96 -1.30 -12.03 -0.84
C ILE A 96 -1.92 -10.76 -0.26
N ILE A 97 -3.10 -10.34 -0.75
CA ILE A 97 -3.83 -9.18 -0.23
C ILE A 97 -4.18 -9.37 1.26
N GLY A 98 -4.60 -10.56 1.67
CA GLY A 98 -4.88 -10.88 3.06
C GLY A 98 -3.64 -10.74 3.96
N TYR A 99 -2.49 -11.25 3.53
CA TYR A 99 -1.23 -11.13 4.26
C TYR A 99 -0.69 -9.69 4.28
N GLU A 100 -0.86 -8.95 3.18
CA GLU A 100 -0.55 -7.53 3.12
C GLU A 100 -1.38 -6.72 4.11
N GLY A 101 -2.70 -6.98 4.16
CA GLY A 101 -3.62 -6.33 5.08
C GLY A 101 -3.24 -6.56 6.55
N ASN A 102 -2.83 -7.78 6.91
CA ASN A 102 -2.33 -8.09 8.24
C ASN A 102 -1.04 -7.32 8.54
N ALA A 103 -0.06 -7.33 7.63
CA ALA A 103 1.19 -6.60 7.82
C ALA A 103 0.95 -5.09 7.91
N ALA A 104 0.03 -4.55 7.11
CA ALA A 104 -0.33 -3.13 7.14
C ALA A 104 -0.96 -2.72 8.47
N ARG A 105 -1.82 -3.56 9.07
CA ARG A 105 -2.39 -3.33 10.40
C ARG A 105 -1.27 -3.22 11.44
N GLU A 106 -0.38 -4.21 11.51
CA GLU A 106 0.74 -4.20 12.45
C GLU A 106 1.66 -2.99 12.25
N TYR A 107 1.90 -2.60 10.99
CA TYR A 107 2.67 -1.41 10.67
C TYR A 107 2.05 -0.14 11.24
N TYR A 108 0.74 0.07 11.01
CA TYR A 108 0.05 1.27 11.47
C TYR A 108 -0.13 1.31 13.00
N GLU A 109 -0.34 0.16 13.64
CA GLU A 109 -0.37 0.06 15.11
C GLU A 109 1.01 0.43 15.68
N GLY A 110 2.08 -0.20 15.21
CA GLY A 110 3.44 0.13 15.66
C GLY A 110 3.87 1.57 15.35
N LEU A 111 3.45 2.12 14.20
CA LEU A 111 3.72 3.51 13.87
C LEU A 111 2.95 4.47 14.80
N SER A 112 1.72 4.14 15.16
CA SER A 112 0.91 4.91 16.10
C SER A 112 1.60 5.06 17.47
N GLU A 113 2.28 4.01 17.94
CA GLU A 113 3.06 4.10 19.18
C GLU A 113 4.25 5.07 19.07
N CYS A 114 4.79 5.24 17.87
CA CYS A 114 5.92 6.14 17.61
C CYS A 114 5.53 7.61 17.41
N ILE A 115 4.24 7.94 17.37
CA ILE A 115 3.73 9.29 17.15
C ILE A 115 3.33 9.92 18.49
N ASP A 116 3.61 11.23 18.65
CA ASP A 116 3.20 12.01 19.81
C ASP A 116 1.69 11.81 20.10
N GLU A 117 1.32 11.62 21.37
CA GLU A 117 -0.05 11.34 21.80
C GLU A 117 -1.08 12.34 21.25
N ARG A 118 -0.70 13.60 21.07
CA ARG A 118 -1.56 14.65 20.50
C ARG A 118 -1.98 14.36 19.05
N PHE A 119 -1.22 13.57 18.33
CA PHE A 119 -1.43 13.22 16.91
C PHE A 119 -1.67 11.71 16.71
N ARG A 120 -1.77 10.94 17.80
CA ARG A 120 -1.94 9.49 17.74
C ARG A 120 -3.25 9.13 17.07
N PHE A 121 -3.18 8.26 16.08
CA PHE A 121 -4.35 7.68 15.41
C PHE A 121 -4.58 6.23 15.90
N ARG A 122 -5.84 5.80 15.93
CA ARG A 122 -6.24 4.45 16.38
C ARG A 122 -6.22 3.42 15.23
N GLY A 123 -5.09 3.34 14.49
CA GLY A 123 -4.97 2.42 13.38
C GLY A 123 -5.62 2.92 12.08
N ARG A 124 -5.63 2.06 11.05
CA ARG A 124 -6.22 2.37 9.75
C ARG A 124 -7.74 2.29 9.81
N SER A 125 -8.43 3.42 9.79
CA SER A 125 -9.88 3.47 9.66
C SER A 125 -10.26 3.20 8.19
N TYR A 126 -10.94 2.08 7.94
CA TYR A 126 -11.68 1.88 6.70
C TYR A 126 -13.01 2.61 6.86
N LEU A 127 -13.19 3.73 6.17
CA LEU A 127 -14.43 4.46 6.00
C LEU A 127 -15.04 5.03 7.30
N GLN A 128 -14.72 6.28 7.59
CA GLN A 128 -15.85 7.17 7.88
C GLN A 128 -16.68 7.26 6.60
N LYS A 129 -17.79 6.52 6.53
CA LYS A 129 -18.90 6.90 5.66
C LYS A 129 -19.22 8.32 6.06
N LEU A 130 -18.85 9.28 5.22
CA LEU A 130 -19.39 10.62 5.29
C LEU A 130 -20.89 10.45 5.02
N SER A 131 -21.65 10.39 6.10
CA SER A 131 -23.09 10.61 6.06
C SER A 131 -23.26 12.03 5.56
N ILE A 132 -23.81 12.17 4.36
CA ILE A 132 -24.36 13.40 3.82
C ILE A 132 -25.69 13.65 4.53
#